data_bd433be8d5b4e0a2834fb4b5c87ee2f7
#
_entry.id   bd433be8d5b4e0a2834fb4b5c87ee2f7
#
_cell.length_a   1.000
_cell.length_b   1.000
_cell.length_c   1.000
_cell.angle_alpha   90.00
_cell.angle_beta   90.00
_cell.angle_gamma   90.00
#
_symmetry.space_group_name_H-M   'P 1'
#
loop_
_entity.id
_entity.type
_entity.pdbx_description
1 polymer ?
#
loop_
_entity_poly.entity_id
_entity_poly.type
_entity_poly.pdbx_seq_one_letter_code
_entity_poly.pdbx_strand_id
1 'polypeptide(L)'
;MTVAAVAVVAMQFFAAARDGLVRTRAAACLALRPDLLPPALQTGEAPDFDLKDVSGRSISLRSLRGHPVFLNFWATWCPPCTEEMPSMENLAAGLDGTDVRTVAVSVDEDWDVIKRFFSSGTRLGVLLDQSREVPKRYGTEKFPETYFIDARGFVRHYFINKRDWSRPEAIACLESLR
;
A
#
# COMPACT_ATOMS: atom_id res chain seq x y z
N MET A 1 -17.47 6.21 -45.93
CA MET A 1 -16.48 5.63 -45.00
C MET A 1 -16.89 4.20 -44.72
N THR A 2 -15.99 3.22 -44.96
CA THR A 2 -16.30 1.80 -44.74
C THR A 2 -16.24 1.45 -43.23
N VAL A 3 -17.05 0.47 -42.81
CA VAL A 3 -17.10 -0.01 -41.43
C VAL A 3 -15.67 -0.34 -40.88
N ALA A 4 -14.79 -0.84 -41.76
CA ALA A 4 -13.40 -1.13 -41.43
C ALA A 4 -12.61 0.15 -41.03
N ALA A 5 -12.82 1.29 -41.68
CA ALA A 5 -12.14 2.56 -41.38
C ALA A 5 -12.57 3.11 -39.99
N VAL A 6 -13.85 2.98 -39.65
CA VAL A 6 -14.39 3.40 -38.35
C VAL A 6 -13.81 2.52 -37.22
N ALA A 7 -13.71 1.19 -37.43
CA ALA A 7 -13.13 0.28 -36.47
C ALA A 7 -11.64 0.56 -36.20
N VAL A 8 -10.85 0.88 -37.24
CA VAL A 8 -9.42 1.22 -37.06
C VAL A 8 -9.26 2.52 -36.28
N VAL A 9 -10.03 3.58 -36.59
CA VAL A 9 -9.98 4.84 -35.84
C VAL A 9 -10.39 4.68 -34.41
N ALA A 10 -11.44 3.90 -34.14
CA ALA A 10 -11.84 3.60 -32.76
C ALA A 10 -10.74 2.84 -31.99
N MET A 11 -10.11 1.85 -32.61
CA MET A 11 -9.03 1.07 -32.00
C MET A 11 -7.81 1.95 -31.68
N GLN A 12 -7.43 2.86 -32.57
CA GLN A 12 -6.35 3.82 -32.35
C GLN A 12 -6.67 4.80 -31.23
N PHE A 13 -7.92 5.28 -31.16
CA PHE A 13 -8.37 6.17 -30.09
C PHE A 13 -8.34 5.47 -28.72
N PHE A 14 -8.82 4.23 -28.63
CA PHE A 14 -8.76 3.44 -27.40
C PHE A 14 -7.31 3.13 -26.98
N ALA A 15 -6.42 2.83 -27.93
CA ALA A 15 -5.00 2.62 -27.66
C ALA A 15 -4.33 3.89 -27.10
N ALA A 16 -4.56 5.04 -27.73
CA ALA A 16 -4.00 6.32 -27.28
C ALA A 16 -4.54 6.75 -25.90
N ALA A 17 -5.85 6.54 -25.64
CA ALA A 17 -6.45 6.81 -24.34
C ALA A 17 -5.87 5.90 -23.24
N ARG A 18 -5.66 4.62 -23.55
CA ARG A 18 -5.03 3.64 -22.64
C ARG A 18 -3.59 4.03 -22.32
N ASP A 19 -2.79 4.40 -23.32
CA ASP A 19 -1.41 4.85 -23.13
C ASP A 19 -1.33 6.12 -22.31
N GLY A 20 -2.23 7.07 -22.53
CA GLY A 20 -2.35 8.28 -21.72
C GLY A 20 -2.63 7.96 -20.25
N LEU A 21 -3.56 7.04 -19.98
CA LEU A 21 -3.92 6.62 -18.63
C LEU A 21 -2.75 5.92 -17.94
N VAL A 22 -2.03 5.03 -18.61
CA VAL A 22 -0.84 4.35 -18.08
C VAL A 22 0.26 5.36 -17.73
N ARG A 23 0.53 6.34 -18.61
CA ARG A 23 1.52 7.40 -18.34
C ARG A 23 1.14 8.25 -17.13
N THR A 24 -0.13 8.62 -16.98
CA THR A 24 -0.62 9.42 -15.85
C THR A 24 -0.47 8.66 -14.53
N ARG A 25 -0.76 7.37 -14.53
CA ARG A 25 -0.63 6.49 -13.35
C ARG A 25 0.82 6.30 -12.94
N ALA A 26 1.72 6.03 -13.89
CA ALA A 26 3.16 5.93 -13.62
C ALA A 26 3.72 7.26 -13.07
N ALA A 27 3.27 8.41 -13.61
CA ALA A 27 3.65 9.73 -13.12
C ALA A 27 3.19 9.97 -11.67
N ALA A 28 2.01 9.46 -11.28
CA ALA A 28 1.52 9.57 -9.91
C ALA A 28 2.44 8.85 -8.92
N CYS A 29 2.91 7.64 -9.25
CA CYS A 29 3.86 6.92 -8.41
C CYS A 29 5.20 7.67 -8.25
N LEU A 30 5.73 8.21 -9.36
CA LEU A 30 6.98 8.97 -9.33
C LEU A 30 6.86 10.29 -8.55
N ALA A 31 5.67 10.93 -8.57
CA ALA A 31 5.40 12.15 -7.81
C ALA A 31 5.48 11.94 -6.28
N LEU A 32 5.31 10.70 -5.80
CA LEU A 32 5.50 10.33 -4.41
C LEU A 32 6.97 10.20 -4.01
N ARG A 33 7.91 10.20 -4.98
CA ARG A 33 9.35 10.05 -4.77
C ARG A 33 9.69 8.78 -3.98
N PRO A 34 9.44 7.59 -4.55
CA PRO A 34 9.78 6.34 -3.89
C PRO A 34 11.30 6.22 -3.71
N ASP A 35 11.69 5.56 -2.63
CA ASP A 35 13.08 5.21 -2.33
C ASP A 35 13.50 3.95 -3.10
N LEU A 36 14.80 3.63 -3.10
CA LEU A 36 15.30 2.39 -3.68
C LEU A 36 14.89 1.21 -2.80
N LEU A 37 14.47 0.11 -3.44
CA LEU A 37 14.13 -1.11 -2.71
C LEU A 37 15.30 -1.60 -1.85
N PRO A 38 15.04 -2.02 -0.61
CA PRO A 38 16.08 -2.59 0.24
C PRO A 38 16.66 -3.87 -0.38
N PRO A 39 17.92 -4.23 -0.07
CA PRO A 39 18.55 -5.43 -0.60
C PRO A 39 17.75 -6.72 -0.42
N ALA A 40 17.01 -6.83 0.68
CA ALA A 40 16.13 -7.97 0.97
C ALA A 40 15.00 -8.16 -0.07
N LEU A 41 14.65 -7.11 -0.83
CA LEU A 41 13.56 -7.11 -1.81
C LEU A 41 14.02 -6.95 -3.26
N GLN A 42 15.28 -7.24 -3.57
CA GLN A 42 15.80 -7.11 -4.94
C GLN A 42 15.10 -8.03 -5.95
N THR A 43 14.55 -9.17 -5.52
CA THR A 43 13.71 -10.03 -6.36
C THR A 43 12.35 -9.40 -6.65
N GLY A 44 11.97 -8.39 -5.88
CA GLY A 44 10.68 -7.71 -5.95
C GLY A 44 9.53 -8.47 -5.30
N GLU A 45 9.63 -9.76 -5.02
CA GLU A 45 8.57 -10.51 -4.36
C GLU A 45 8.46 -10.09 -2.89
N ALA A 46 7.24 -9.75 -2.45
CA ALA A 46 6.96 -9.37 -1.08
C ALA A 46 6.99 -10.61 -0.16
N PRO A 47 7.80 -10.62 0.92
CA PRO A 47 7.80 -11.69 1.90
C PRO A 47 6.39 -11.92 2.48
N ASP A 48 5.93 -13.17 2.45
CA ASP A 48 4.62 -13.53 3.03
C ASP A 48 4.66 -13.41 4.56
N PHE A 49 3.53 -13.14 5.15
CA PHE A 49 3.32 -13.13 6.59
C PHE A 49 1.97 -13.76 6.93
N ASP A 50 1.81 -14.17 8.16
CA ASP A 50 0.54 -14.59 8.76
C ASP A 50 0.44 -13.93 10.13
N LEU A 51 -0.37 -12.88 10.23
CA LEU A 51 -0.52 -12.06 11.43
C LEU A 51 -2.00 -11.98 11.82
N LYS A 52 -2.26 -11.71 13.08
CA LYS A 52 -3.63 -11.58 13.58
C LYS A 52 -4.11 -10.13 13.53
N ASP A 53 -5.39 -9.97 13.22
CA ASP A 53 -6.11 -8.71 13.43
C ASP A 53 -6.65 -8.62 14.88
N VAL A 54 -7.27 -7.49 15.20
CA VAL A 54 -7.84 -7.23 16.54
C VAL A 54 -8.94 -8.23 16.95
N SER A 55 -9.57 -8.92 16.00
CA SER A 55 -10.57 -9.96 16.26
C SER A 55 -9.97 -11.36 16.43
N GLY A 56 -8.64 -11.48 16.26
CA GLY A 56 -7.91 -12.74 16.31
C GLY A 56 -7.91 -13.52 14.99
N ARG A 57 -8.45 -12.97 13.90
CA ARG A 57 -8.40 -13.61 12.57
C ARG A 57 -7.00 -13.52 12.02
N SER A 58 -6.52 -14.62 11.45
CA SER A 58 -5.25 -14.67 10.72
C SER A 58 -5.41 -14.04 9.34
N ILE A 59 -4.53 -13.11 9.02
CA ILE A 59 -4.43 -12.46 7.71
C ILE A 59 -3.03 -12.71 7.17
N SER A 60 -2.93 -13.38 6.03
CA SER A 60 -1.66 -13.55 5.31
C SER A 60 -1.58 -12.60 4.12
N LEU A 61 -0.37 -12.18 3.73
CA LEU A 61 -0.21 -11.40 2.50
C LEU A 61 -0.71 -12.19 1.29
N ARG A 62 -0.51 -13.51 1.30
CA ARG A 62 -1.00 -14.40 0.24
C ARG A 62 -2.51 -14.35 0.09
N SER A 63 -3.25 -14.19 1.20
CA SER A 63 -4.72 -14.06 1.16
C SER A 63 -5.21 -12.76 0.52
N LEU A 64 -4.30 -11.78 0.34
CA LEU A 64 -4.57 -10.49 -0.29
C LEU A 64 -4.20 -10.47 -1.79
N ARG A 65 -3.72 -11.58 -2.35
CA ARG A 65 -3.43 -11.67 -3.80
C ARG A 65 -4.68 -11.34 -4.62
N GLY A 66 -4.48 -10.68 -5.75
CA GLY A 66 -5.56 -10.12 -6.57
C GLY A 66 -5.88 -8.66 -6.23
N HIS A 67 -5.35 -8.16 -5.12
CA HIS A 67 -5.55 -6.79 -4.67
C HIS A 67 -4.20 -6.08 -4.51
N PRO A 68 -4.05 -4.81 -4.96
CA PRO A 68 -2.92 -3.99 -4.55
C PRO A 68 -2.95 -3.76 -3.03
N VAL A 69 -1.77 -3.70 -2.41
CA VAL A 69 -1.66 -3.52 -0.95
C VAL A 69 -0.78 -2.30 -0.65
N PHE A 70 -1.32 -1.39 0.16
CA PHE A 70 -0.58 -0.42 0.94
C PHE A 70 -0.17 -1.11 2.24
N LEU A 71 1.10 -1.41 2.42
CA LEU A 71 1.64 -2.03 3.63
C LEU A 71 2.54 -1.04 4.36
N ASN A 72 2.19 -0.73 5.61
CA ASN A 72 2.97 0.18 6.45
C ASN A 72 3.40 -0.53 7.74
N PHE A 73 4.66 -0.35 8.14
CA PHE A 73 5.19 -0.80 9.43
C PHE A 73 5.31 0.38 10.39
N TRP A 74 4.74 0.26 11.58
CA TRP A 74 4.61 1.35 12.53
C TRP A 74 4.56 0.88 14.00
N ALA A 75 4.54 1.84 14.93
CA ALA A 75 4.27 1.60 16.34
C ALA A 75 3.69 2.84 17.02
N THR A 76 2.98 2.65 18.12
CA THR A 76 2.39 3.76 18.91
C THR A 76 3.45 4.64 19.59
N TRP A 77 4.59 4.06 19.94
CA TRP A 77 5.74 4.75 20.55
C TRP A 77 6.67 5.44 19.54
N CYS A 78 6.34 5.41 18.24
CA CYS A 78 7.11 6.02 17.16
C CYS A 78 6.48 7.36 16.77
N PRO A 79 7.03 8.53 17.17
CA PRO A 79 6.41 9.83 16.90
C PRO A 79 6.14 10.09 15.41
N PRO A 80 7.09 9.87 14.46
CA PRO A 80 6.80 10.10 13.05
C PRO A 80 5.72 9.15 12.50
N CYS A 81 5.56 7.94 13.08
CA CYS A 81 4.48 7.02 12.72
C CYS A 81 3.11 7.59 13.11
N THR A 82 3.00 8.07 14.35
CA THR A 82 1.73 8.63 14.84
C THR A 82 1.36 9.94 14.13
N GLU A 83 2.36 10.72 13.71
CA GLU A 83 2.16 11.95 12.94
C GLU A 83 1.63 11.69 11.52
N GLU A 84 1.99 10.55 10.87
CA GLU A 84 1.47 10.24 9.53
C GLU A 84 0.09 9.55 9.55
N MET A 85 -0.34 9.00 10.70
CA MET A 85 -1.55 8.21 10.82
C MET A 85 -2.82 8.91 10.31
N PRO A 86 -3.06 10.21 10.58
CA PRO A 86 -4.21 10.91 10.00
C PRO A 86 -4.23 10.91 8.47
N SER A 87 -3.07 11.00 7.82
CA SER A 87 -2.99 10.93 6.35
C SER A 87 -3.24 9.53 5.81
N MET A 88 -2.86 8.49 6.56
CA MET A 88 -3.17 7.09 6.24
C MET A 88 -4.68 6.82 6.36
N GLU A 89 -5.35 7.36 7.38
CA GLU A 89 -6.82 7.28 7.51
C GLU A 89 -7.53 7.97 6.35
N ASN A 90 -7.05 9.14 5.91
CA ASN A 90 -7.57 9.84 4.74
C ASN A 90 -7.35 9.03 3.46
N LEU A 91 -6.18 8.40 3.29
CA LEU A 91 -5.92 7.48 2.18
C LEU A 91 -6.91 6.32 2.20
N ALA A 92 -7.09 5.66 3.34
CA ALA A 92 -8.00 4.53 3.47
C ALA A 92 -9.44 4.95 3.14
N ALA A 93 -9.88 6.14 3.59
CA ALA A 93 -11.18 6.69 3.24
C ALA A 93 -11.32 6.95 1.72
N GLY A 94 -10.27 7.47 1.08
CA GLY A 94 -10.24 7.71 -0.37
C GLY A 94 -10.22 6.42 -1.20
N LEU A 95 -9.83 5.31 -0.59
CA LEU A 95 -9.80 3.98 -1.22
C LEU A 95 -11.07 3.16 -0.96
N ASP A 96 -12.03 3.68 -0.21
CA ASP A 96 -13.33 3.02 0.01
C ASP A 96 -14.00 2.67 -1.32
N GLY A 97 -14.45 1.43 -1.48
CA GLY A 97 -15.05 0.92 -2.71
C GLY A 97 -14.06 0.52 -3.82
N THR A 98 -12.75 0.67 -3.58
CA THR A 98 -11.71 0.16 -4.49
C THR A 98 -11.26 -1.25 -4.11
N ASP A 99 -10.43 -1.88 -4.97
CA ASP A 99 -9.84 -3.18 -4.69
C ASP A 99 -8.56 -3.11 -3.82
N VAL A 100 -8.06 -1.91 -3.51
CA VAL A 100 -6.84 -1.72 -2.74
C VAL A 100 -7.05 -2.10 -1.27
N ARG A 101 -6.06 -2.74 -0.66
CA ARG A 101 -6.05 -3.09 0.76
C ARG A 101 -5.05 -2.22 1.51
N THR A 102 -5.49 -1.60 2.59
CA THR A 102 -4.62 -0.83 3.49
C THR A 102 -4.31 -1.68 4.71
N VAL A 103 -3.03 -2.02 4.89
CA VAL A 103 -2.53 -2.87 5.97
C VAL A 103 -1.50 -2.10 6.78
N ALA A 104 -1.75 -1.93 8.06
CA ALA A 104 -0.86 -1.28 9.01
C ALA A 104 -0.38 -2.32 10.04
N VAL A 105 0.85 -2.81 9.88
CA VAL A 105 1.46 -3.79 10.80
C VAL A 105 2.13 -3.04 11.94
N SER A 106 1.55 -3.17 13.13
CA SER A 106 2.14 -2.65 14.37
C SER A 106 3.18 -3.62 14.91
N VAL A 107 4.27 -3.05 15.44
CA VAL A 107 5.30 -3.77 16.20
C VAL A 107 5.26 -3.46 17.70
N ASP A 108 4.11 -3.04 18.18
CA ASP A 108 3.85 -2.82 19.61
C ASP A 108 3.89 -4.15 20.41
N GLU A 109 3.90 -4.05 21.72
CA GLU A 109 3.99 -5.21 22.60
C GLU A 109 2.66 -5.97 22.70
N ASP A 110 1.53 -5.26 22.61
CA ASP A 110 0.20 -5.85 22.74
C ASP A 110 -0.90 -5.05 22.05
N TRP A 111 -2.09 -5.64 21.98
CA TRP A 111 -3.28 -5.02 21.42
C TRP A 111 -3.84 -3.87 22.26
N ASP A 112 -3.55 -3.78 23.54
CA ASP A 112 -4.18 -2.80 24.42
C ASP A 112 -3.65 -1.39 24.15
N VAL A 113 -2.36 -1.26 23.82
CA VAL A 113 -1.80 0.04 23.40
C VAL A 113 -2.37 0.48 22.05
N ILE A 114 -2.53 -0.45 21.10
CA ILE A 114 -3.10 -0.18 19.79
C ILE A 114 -4.57 0.24 19.89
N LYS A 115 -5.37 -0.49 20.71
CA LYS A 115 -6.79 -0.17 20.95
C LYS A 115 -6.97 1.21 21.61
N ARG A 116 -6.08 1.58 22.55
CA ARG A 116 -6.10 2.92 23.15
C ARG A 116 -5.79 3.99 22.11
N PHE A 117 -4.80 3.74 21.24
CA PHE A 117 -4.44 4.66 20.16
C PHE A 117 -5.62 4.87 19.20
N PHE A 118 -6.27 3.80 18.75
CA PHE A 118 -7.44 3.84 17.87
C PHE A 118 -8.77 3.80 18.64
N SER A 119 -8.88 4.52 19.75
CA SER A 119 -10.09 4.52 20.61
C SER A 119 -11.37 4.94 19.87
N SER A 120 -11.26 5.72 18.81
CA SER A 120 -12.36 6.13 17.94
C SER A 120 -12.56 5.22 16.72
N GLY A 121 -11.84 4.09 16.67
CA GLY A 121 -11.82 3.19 15.52
C GLY A 121 -10.82 3.59 14.45
N THR A 122 -10.68 2.75 13.44
CA THR A 122 -9.79 2.97 12.28
C THR A 122 -10.35 2.31 11.03
N ARG A 123 -10.04 2.86 9.85
CA ARG A 123 -10.32 2.28 8.53
C ARG A 123 -9.21 1.35 8.06
N LEU A 124 -8.05 1.38 8.72
CA LEU A 124 -6.90 0.57 8.36
C LEU A 124 -7.08 -0.89 8.79
N GLY A 125 -6.60 -1.81 7.99
CA GLY A 125 -6.43 -3.21 8.39
C GLY A 125 -5.24 -3.36 9.33
N VAL A 126 -5.45 -3.16 10.63
CA VAL A 126 -4.36 -3.22 11.61
C VAL A 126 -4.05 -4.67 11.97
N LEU A 127 -2.77 -5.03 11.89
CA LEU A 127 -2.22 -6.32 12.28
C LEU A 127 -1.13 -6.11 13.34
N LEU A 128 -0.87 -7.12 14.16
CA LEU A 128 0.15 -7.07 15.21
C LEU A 128 1.25 -8.09 14.95
N ASP A 129 2.49 -7.62 14.86
CA ASP A 129 3.73 -8.44 14.85
C ASP A 129 4.61 -8.11 16.08
N GLN A 130 4.29 -8.70 17.23
CA GLN A 130 5.07 -8.57 18.45
C GLN A 130 6.51 -9.03 18.28
N SER A 131 6.74 -10.00 17.39
CA SER A 131 8.07 -10.58 17.13
C SER A 131 9.00 -9.65 16.36
N ARG A 132 8.44 -8.70 15.62
CA ARG A 132 9.15 -7.81 14.69
C ARG A 132 9.88 -8.54 13.56
N GLU A 133 9.48 -9.79 13.27
CA GLU A 133 10.13 -10.60 12.25
C GLU A 133 9.69 -10.23 10.83
N VAL A 134 8.45 -9.75 10.67
CA VAL A 134 7.94 -9.35 9.35
C VAL A 134 8.70 -8.14 8.83
N PRO A 135 8.82 -7.00 9.56
CA PRO A 135 9.62 -5.86 9.12
C PRO A 135 11.07 -6.25 8.77
N LYS A 136 11.72 -7.10 9.56
CA LYS A 136 13.09 -7.58 9.28
C LYS A 136 13.19 -8.28 7.92
N ARG A 137 12.21 -9.14 7.59
CA ARG A 137 12.18 -9.83 6.28
C ARG A 137 11.98 -8.87 5.11
N TYR A 138 11.32 -7.72 5.34
CA TYR A 138 11.19 -6.65 4.37
C TYR A 138 12.43 -5.75 4.29
N GLY A 139 13.40 -5.92 5.20
CA GLY A 139 14.57 -5.06 5.29
C GLY A 139 14.28 -3.70 5.92
N THR A 140 13.18 -3.60 6.68
CA THR A 140 12.81 -2.40 7.44
C THR A 140 13.78 -2.21 8.59
N GLU A 141 14.46 -1.06 8.61
CA GLU A 141 15.41 -0.68 9.66
C GLU A 141 14.87 0.39 10.59
N LYS A 142 13.95 1.22 10.09
CA LYS A 142 13.40 2.37 10.82
C LYS A 142 11.90 2.46 10.57
N PHE A 143 11.16 2.97 11.56
CA PHE A 143 9.72 3.21 11.41
C PHE A 143 9.44 4.73 11.25
N PRO A 144 8.42 5.10 10.44
CA PRO A 144 7.60 4.23 9.59
C PRO A 144 8.29 3.91 8.26
N GLU A 145 8.01 2.75 7.72
CA GLU A 145 8.33 2.41 6.34
C GLU A 145 7.12 1.82 5.63
N THR A 146 6.94 2.22 4.37
CA THR A 146 5.75 1.85 3.58
C THR A 146 6.14 1.17 2.28
N TYR A 147 5.39 0.14 1.93
CA TYR A 147 5.56 -0.67 0.72
C TYR A 147 4.26 -0.70 -0.07
N PHE A 148 4.35 -0.38 -1.35
CA PHE A 148 3.23 -0.57 -2.29
C PHE A 148 3.46 -1.88 -3.03
N ILE A 149 2.54 -2.80 -2.88
CA ILE A 149 2.62 -4.17 -3.41
C ILE A 149 1.54 -4.31 -4.48
N ASP A 150 1.90 -4.85 -5.64
CA ASP A 150 0.92 -5.08 -6.72
C ASP A 150 0.02 -6.29 -6.44
N ALA A 151 -1.05 -6.46 -7.23
CA ALA A 151 -2.01 -7.54 -7.10
C ALA A 151 -1.38 -8.94 -7.23
N ARG A 152 -0.21 -9.06 -7.84
CA ARG A 152 0.56 -10.31 -7.94
C ARG A 152 1.46 -10.55 -6.73
N GLY A 153 1.61 -9.53 -5.84
CA GLY A 153 2.38 -9.56 -4.61
C GLY A 153 3.85 -9.19 -4.80
N PHE A 154 4.16 -8.37 -5.78
CA PHE A 154 5.49 -7.81 -5.93
C PHE A 154 5.52 -6.39 -5.37
N VAL A 155 6.57 -6.07 -4.60
CA VAL A 155 6.82 -4.70 -4.14
C VAL A 155 7.20 -3.85 -5.35
N ARG A 156 6.45 -2.78 -5.57
CA ARG A 156 6.67 -1.85 -6.68
C ARG A 156 7.28 -0.54 -6.23
N HIS A 157 6.91 -0.09 -5.02
CA HIS A 157 7.43 1.15 -4.46
C HIS A 157 7.68 0.97 -2.97
N TYR A 158 8.68 1.69 -2.49
CA TYR A 158 9.13 1.70 -1.10
C TYR A 158 9.37 3.13 -0.65
N PHE A 159 9.03 3.42 0.59
CA PHE A 159 9.12 4.75 1.16
C PHE A 159 9.65 4.69 2.58
N ILE A 160 10.71 5.44 2.83
CA ILE A 160 11.34 5.61 4.13
C ILE A 160 10.79 6.88 4.80
N ASN A 161 10.57 6.82 6.10
CA ASN A 161 10.03 7.90 6.91
C ASN A 161 8.59 8.27 6.57
N LYS A 162 8.02 9.13 7.46
CA LYS A 162 6.65 9.61 7.32
C LYS A 162 6.42 10.34 6.00
N ARG A 163 5.23 10.13 5.45
CA ARG A 163 4.74 10.80 4.25
C ARG A 163 3.34 11.35 4.49
N ASP A 164 2.92 12.26 3.65
CA ASP A 164 1.52 12.66 3.55
C ASP A 164 0.82 11.77 2.51
N TRP A 165 0.06 10.79 3.00
CA TRP A 165 -0.66 9.82 2.18
C TRP A 165 -2.03 10.33 1.72
N SER A 166 -2.49 11.49 2.20
CA SER A 166 -3.76 12.10 1.77
C SER A 166 -3.73 12.64 0.33
N ARG A 167 -2.55 12.64 -0.29
CA ARG A 167 -2.33 13.14 -1.65
C ARG A 167 -3.03 12.27 -2.69
N PRO A 168 -3.71 12.87 -3.70
CA PRO A 168 -4.38 12.11 -4.77
C PRO A 168 -3.45 11.16 -5.53
N GLU A 169 -2.16 11.49 -5.61
CA GLU A 169 -1.16 10.66 -6.26
C GLU A 169 -0.97 9.30 -5.56
N ALA A 170 -1.18 9.22 -4.24
CA ALA A 170 -1.10 7.95 -3.51
C ALA A 170 -2.21 6.99 -3.95
N ILE A 171 -3.45 7.48 -4.02
CA ILE A 171 -4.60 6.71 -4.52
C ILE A 171 -4.37 6.28 -5.96
N ALA A 172 -4.01 7.23 -6.86
CA ALA A 172 -3.82 6.94 -8.28
C ALA A 172 -2.67 5.94 -8.52
N CYS A 173 -1.58 6.02 -7.74
CA CYS A 173 -0.49 5.07 -7.80
C CYS A 173 -0.95 3.67 -7.38
N LEU A 174 -1.58 3.52 -6.21
CA LEU A 174 -2.05 2.23 -5.70
C LEU A 174 -3.05 1.56 -6.65
N GLU A 175 -4.03 2.29 -7.16
CA GLU A 175 -4.99 1.78 -8.14
C GLU A 175 -4.34 1.33 -9.45
N SER A 176 -3.15 1.84 -9.77
CA SER A 176 -2.40 1.43 -10.97
C SER A 176 -1.74 0.06 -10.85
N LEU A 177 -1.63 -0.49 -9.63
CA LEU A 177 -0.91 -1.73 -9.32
C LEU A 177 -1.78 -3.00 -9.39
N ARG A 178 -2.92 -2.90 -10.05
CA ARG A 178 -3.85 -4.04 -10.29
C ARG A 178 -3.28 -5.10 -11.20
#